data_ce72c5ebf38dd1932ac313726b361dd2
#
_entry.id   ce72c5ebf38dd1932ac313726b361dd2
#
_cell.length_a   1.000
_cell.length_b   1.000
_cell.length_c   1.000
_cell.angle_alpha   90.00
_cell.angle_beta   90.00
_cell.angle_gamma   90.00
#
_symmetry.space_group_name_H-M   'P 1'
#
loop_
_entity.id
_entity.type
_entity.pdbx_description
1 polymer ?
#
loop_
_entity_poly.entity_id
_entity_poly.type
_entity_poly.pdbx_seq_one_letter_code
_entity_poly.pdbx_strand_id
1 'polypeptide(L)'
;GGIYCASKWGLLGLTECMAEDLRPFGIRVSALCPGSVATDFSPHSGKDPEKMLQPEDVAHAVSMILTQAPQSFISEVVLRPTQKP
;
A
#
# COMPACT_ATOMS: atom_id res chain seq x y z
N GLY A 1 18.07 -0.77 3.36
CA GLY A 1 18.88 -1.91 3.20
C GLY A 1 18.18 -3.24 3.04
N GLY A 2 18.99 -4.28 3.11
CA GLY A 2 18.52 -5.65 2.89
C GLY A 2 17.50 -6.14 3.91
N ILE A 3 17.66 -5.75 5.18
CA ILE A 3 16.72 -6.16 6.24
C ILE A 3 15.33 -5.54 5.97
N TYR A 4 15.31 -4.28 5.57
CA TYR A 4 14.04 -3.61 5.23
C TYR A 4 13.37 -4.30 4.05
N CYS A 5 14.11 -4.59 2.97
CA CYS A 5 13.56 -5.30 1.82
C CYS A 5 13.04 -6.68 2.19
N ALA A 6 13.78 -7.43 3.00
CA ALA A 6 13.37 -8.76 3.43
C ALA A 6 12.07 -8.70 4.24
N SER A 7 11.93 -7.73 5.16
CA SER A 7 10.72 -7.61 5.97
C SER A 7 9.51 -7.18 5.12
N LYS A 8 9.70 -6.30 4.14
CA LYS A 8 8.62 -5.90 3.22
C LYS A 8 8.17 -7.07 2.35
N TRP A 9 9.09 -7.81 1.76
CA TRP A 9 8.75 -8.99 0.97
C TRP A 9 8.08 -10.06 1.82
N GLY A 10 8.55 -10.25 3.07
CA GLY A 10 7.93 -11.17 4.00
C GLY A 10 6.49 -10.79 4.32
N LEU A 11 6.22 -9.51 4.55
CA LEU A 11 4.88 -9.01 4.81
C LEU A 11 3.96 -9.22 3.60
N LEU A 12 4.43 -8.93 2.39
CA LEU A 12 3.65 -9.14 1.18
C LEU A 12 3.35 -10.63 0.95
N GLY A 13 4.35 -11.49 1.19
CA GLY A 13 4.16 -12.94 1.08
C GLY A 13 3.14 -13.47 2.06
N LEU A 14 3.21 -13.02 3.32
CA LEU A 14 2.24 -13.39 4.34
C LEU A 14 0.84 -12.92 3.97
N THR A 15 0.72 -11.68 3.50
CA THR A 15 -0.57 -11.12 3.06
C THR A 15 -1.17 -11.96 1.94
N GLU A 16 -0.37 -12.37 0.97
CA GLU A 16 -0.83 -13.20 -0.14
C GLU A 16 -1.31 -14.57 0.34
N CYS A 17 -0.58 -15.19 1.26
CA CYS A 17 -1.00 -16.46 1.85
C CYS A 17 -2.32 -16.32 2.60
N MET A 18 -2.46 -15.28 3.41
CA MET A 18 -3.71 -15.01 4.12
C MET A 18 -4.86 -14.77 3.16
N ALA A 19 -4.62 -14.05 2.07
CA ALA A 19 -5.63 -13.78 1.06
C ALA A 19 -6.18 -15.09 0.46
N GLU A 20 -5.29 -16.02 0.13
CA GLU A 20 -5.69 -17.31 -0.43
C GLU A 20 -6.41 -18.20 0.61
N ASP A 21 -5.92 -18.21 1.86
CA ASP A 21 -6.53 -19.00 2.92
C ASP A 21 -7.95 -18.53 3.26
N LEU A 22 -8.20 -17.22 3.17
CA LEU A 22 -9.49 -16.63 3.54
C LEU A 22 -10.43 -16.44 2.37
N ARG A 23 -9.94 -16.61 1.15
CA ARG A 23 -10.74 -16.45 -0.07
C ARG A 23 -11.97 -17.36 -0.13
N PRO A 24 -11.90 -18.63 0.31
CA PRO A 24 -13.10 -19.48 0.32
C PRO A 24 -14.21 -18.96 1.22
N PHE A 25 -13.89 -18.09 2.17
CA PHE A 25 -14.87 -17.50 3.09
C PHE A 25 -15.39 -16.14 2.61
N GLY A 26 -15.00 -15.72 1.41
CA GLY A 26 -15.40 -14.43 0.87
C GLY A 26 -14.70 -13.24 1.52
N ILE A 27 -13.59 -13.46 2.21
CA ILE A 27 -12.81 -12.41 2.87
C ILE A 27 -11.68 -11.98 1.95
N ARG A 28 -11.58 -10.68 1.72
CA ARG A 28 -10.52 -10.09 0.90
C ARG A 28 -9.44 -9.52 1.82
N VAL A 29 -8.20 -9.85 1.54
CA VAL A 29 -7.04 -9.32 2.25
C VAL A 29 -6.18 -8.61 1.22
N SER A 30 -6.02 -7.32 1.37
CA SER A 30 -5.33 -6.48 0.38
C SER A 30 -4.10 -5.83 0.99
N ALA A 31 -3.10 -5.64 0.15
CA ALA A 31 -1.89 -4.91 0.52
C ALA A 31 -1.86 -3.58 -0.23
N LEU A 32 -1.65 -2.50 0.51
CA LEU A 32 -1.42 -1.18 -0.05
C LEU A 32 0.03 -0.80 0.22
N CYS A 33 0.77 -0.53 -0.85
CA CYS A 33 2.20 -0.26 -0.79
C CYS A 33 2.46 1.18 -1.24
N PRO A 34 2.38 2.18 -0.34
CA PRO A 34 2.66 3.55 -0.71
C PRO A 34 4.16 3.81 -0.78
N GLY A 35 4.56 4.66 -1.72
CA GLY A 35 5.91 5.22 -1.75
C GLY A 35 6.06 6.34 -0.74
N SER A 36 6.86 7.36 -1.06
CA SER A 36 7.12 8.47 -0.16
C SER A 36 5.87 9.28 0.12
N VAL A 37 5.46 9.34 1.38
CA VAL A 37 4.28 10.09 1.84
C VAL A 37 4.74 11.26 2.70
N ALA A 38 4.23 12.45 2.43
CA ALA A 38 4.54 13.65 3.20
C ALA A 38 3.75 13.63 4.51
N THR A 39 4.40 13.23 5.59
CA THR A 39 3.84 13.22 6.95
C THR A 39 4.84 13.82 7.92
N ASP A 40 4.34 14.24 9.07
CA ASP A 40 5.21 14.72 10.15
C ASP A 40 5.94 13.55 10.85
N PHE A 41 5.50 12.33 10.58
CA PHE A 41 6.02 11.13 11.23
C PHE A 41 7.38 10.71 10.68
N SER A 42 7.64 10.96 9.40
CA SER A 42 8.91 10.60 8.76
C SER A 42 9.67 11.84 8.31
N PRO A 43 10.98 11.92 8.57
CA PRO A 43 11.79 13.01 8.05
C PRO A 43 11.83 12.97 6.51
N HIS A 44 11.78 14.13 5.90
CA HIS A 44 11.74 14.25 4.45
C HIS A 44 13.10 14.10 3.77
N SER A 45 14.19 14.05 4.50
CA SER A 45 15.57 13.76 4.07
C SER A 45 15.89 14.07 2.60
N GLY A 46 15.97 15.36 2.25
CA GLY A 46 16.33 15.78 0.90
C GLY A 46 15.24 15.60 -0.16
N LYS A 47 14.06 15.13 0.21
CA LYS A 47 12.94 14.98 -0.71
C LYS A 47 12.07 16.23 -0.70
N ASP A 48 11.47 16.53 -1.87
CA ASP A 48 10.54 17.65 -2.01
C ASP A 48 9.14 17.21 -1.55
N PRO A 49 8.62 17.76 -0.45
CA PRO A 49 7.30 17.37 0.07
C PRO A 49 6.16 17.57 -0.94
N GLU A 50 6.30 18.54 -1.85
CA GLU A 50 5.25 18.80 -2.84
C GLU A 50 5.16 17.70 -3.89
N LYS A 51 6.24 16.94 -4.08
CA LYS A 51 6.29 15.80 -5.02
C LYS A 51 5.99 14.49 -4.34
N MET A 52 5.84 14.46 -3.03
CA MET A 52 5.50 13.25 -2.29
C MET A 52 4.01 13.01 -2.33
N LEU A 53 3.60 11.75 -2.09
CA LEU A 53 2.19 11.43 -1.88
C LEU A 53 1.69 12.19 -0.66
N GLN A 54 0.44 12.61 -0.70
CA GLN A 54 -0.22 13.20 0.46
C GLN A 54 -1.03 12.12 1.18
N PRO A 55 -1.31 12.29 2.48
CA PRO A 55 -2.16 11.33 3.20
C PRO A 55 -3.50 11.08 2.52
N GLU A 56 -4.05 12.10 1.86
CA GLU A 56 -5.31 11.99 1.12
C GLU A 56 -5.22 11.03 -0.05
N ASP A 57 -4.04 10.91 -0.67
CA ASP A 57 -3.84 9.96 -1.78
C ASP A 57 -3.90 8.52 -1.28
N VAL A 58 -3.35 8.27 -0.11
CA VAL A 58 -3.42 6.96 0.54
C VAL A 58 -4.86 6.65 0.93
N ALA A 59 -5.56 7.61 1.51
CA ALA A 59 -6.97 7.46 1.89
C ALA A 59 -7.85 7.17 0.68
N HIS A 60 -7.57 7.82 -0.47
CA HIS A 60 -8.28 7.57 -1.71
C HIS A 60 -8.11 6.12 -2.19
N ALA A 61 -6.88 5.60 -2.14
CA ALA A 61 -6.61 4.22 -2.52
C ALA A 61 -7.32 3.23 -1.60
N VAL A 62 -7.34 3.48 -0.29
CA VAL A 62 -8.08 2.65 0.66
C VAL A 62 -9.58 2.68 0.36
N SER A 63 -10.13 3.85 0.07
CA SER A 63 -11.54 3.99 -0.30
C SER A 63 -11.88 3.17 -1.54
N MET A 64 -11.02 3.16 -2.54
CA MET A 64 -11.19 2.35 -3.75
C MET A 64 -11.27 0.85 -3.42
N ILE A 65 -10.40 0.37 -2.53
CA ILE A 65 -10.41 -1.02 -2.11
C ILE A 65 -11.72 -1.36 -1.38
N LEU A 66 -12.19 -0.47 -0.50
CA LEU A 66 -13.38 -0.71 0.32
C LEU A 66 -14.68 -0.63 -0.48
N THR A 67 -14.73 0.17 -1.53
CA THR A 67 -15.96 0.42 -2.29
C THR A 67 -16.06 -0.39 -3.59
N GLN A 68 -15.14 -1.31 -3.82
CA GLN A 68 -15.20 -2.16 -5.01
C GLN A 68 -16.42 -3.09 -4.98
N ALA A 69 -16.83 -3.56 -6.15
CA ALA A 69 -17.97 -4.45 -6.29
C ALA A 69 -17.72 -5.78 -5.56
N PRO A 70 -18.78 -6.49 -5.10
CA PRO A 70 -18.60 -7.72 -4.32
C PRO A 70 -17.79 -8.81 -4.99
N GLN A 71 -17.83 -8.91 -6.33
CA GLN A 71 -17.08 -9.91 -7.07
C GLN A 71 -15.65 -9.48 -7.40
N SER A 72 -15.29 -8.23 -7.07
CA SER A 72 -13.97 -7.68 -7.36
C SER A 72 -13.02 -7.93 -6.20
N PHE A 73 -11.78 -8.25 -6.50
CA PHE A 73 -10.75 -8.42 -5.48
C PHE A 73 -9.48 -7.68 -5.91
N ILE A 74 -9.33 -6.46 -5.41
CA ILE A 74 -8.10 -5.69 -5.58
C ILE A 74 -7.13 -6.20 -4.52
N SER A 75 -6.19 -7.04 -4.90
CA SER A 75 -5.31 -7.73 -3.95
C SER A 75 -4.08 -6.91 -3.58
N GLU A 76 -3.58 -6.10 -4.50
CA GLU A 76 -2.37 -5.31 -4.27
C GLU A 76 -2.46 -4.00 -5.01
N VAL A 77 -2.11 -2.92 -4.32
CA VAL A 77 -2.04 -1.58 -4.92
C VAL A 77 -0.68 -0.99 -4.60
N VAL A 78 0.04 -0.61 -5.65
CA VAL A 78 1.31 0.10 -5.52
C VAL A 78 1.05 1.56 -5.88
N LEU A 79 1.20 2.43 -4.89
CA LEU A 79 0.91 3.86 -5.03
C LEU A 79 2.24 4.61 -5.01
N ARG A 80 2.53 5.36 -6.06
CA ARG A 80 3.80 6.09 -6.17
C ARG A 80 3.55 7.53 -6.56
N PRO A 81 4.42 8.46 -6.12
CA PRO A 81 4.38 9.81 -6.65
C PRO A 81 4.58 9.81 -8.17
N THR A 82 3.93 10.73 -8.87
CA THR A 82 4.10 10.84 -10.31
C THR A 82 5.50 11.32 -10.69
N GLN A 83 6.13 12.09 -9.81
CA GLN A 83 7.49 12.56 -9.96
C GLN A 83 8.34 12.07 -8.82
N LYS A 84 9.60 11.84 -9.09
CA LYS A 84 10.54 11.42 -8.04
C LYS A 84 10.74 12.55 -7.05
N PRO A 85 10.42 12.35 -5.77
CA PRO A 85 10.63 13.41 -4.78
C PRO A 85 12.09 13.55 -4.43
#